data_9ed557b8c3fb0189b7c81d0aabd0f4bc
#
_entry.id   9ed557b8c3fb0189b7c81d0aabd0f4bc
#
_cell.length_a   1.000
_cell.length_b   1.000
_cell.length_c   1.000
_cell.angle_alpha   90.00
_cell.angle_beta   90.00
_cell.angle_gamma   90.00
#
_symmetry.space_group_name_H-M   'P 1'
#
loop_
_entity.id
_entity.type
_entity.pdbx_description
1 polymer ?
#
loop_
_entity_poly.entity_id
_entity_poly.type
_entity_poly.pdbx_seq_one_letter_code
_entity_poly.pdbx_strand_id
1 'polypeptide(L)'
;NPNHTTPYWGIGHPKYVVPSATTESDMTPSRIPGYDGSASLIVPQAPSLASSSSNTSLGAIGIAISGAAIFNDQEGNGALDQAAVTLDYTGAHIGPQEYHYHLEPRAWSDDDDDLIGIISDGFFIYGRKCNATGTYPTDLDTSGGHTSTTEHTITAEYHYHIINEIYSTTASYIVFAGPYQGSPNAVN
;
A
#
# COMPACT_ATOMS: atom_id res chain seq x y z
N ASN A 1 10.08 -9.36 15.59
CA ASN A 1 10.61 -8.44 16.58
C ASN A 1 9.68 -8.45 17.81
N PRO A 2 10.12 -8.91 19.01
CA PRO A 2 9.26 -9.00 20.19
C PRO A 2 8.79 -7.63 20.72
N ASN A 3 9.30 -6.54 20.18
CA ASN A 3 8.90 -5.18 20.51
C ASN A 3 8.03 -4.56 19.41
N HIS A 4 7.10 -5.31 18.90
CA HIS A 4 6.16 -4.84 17.87
C HIS A 4 5.40 -3.63 18.42
N THR A 5 5.87 -2.48 18.05
CA THR A 5 5.10 -1.24 18.15
C THR A 5 4.49 -1.01 16.79
N THR A 6 3.25 -0.57 16.74
CA THR A 6 2.72 -0.12 15.44
C THR A 6 3.63 1.01 14.96
N PRO A 7 4.08 1.01 13.72
CA PRO A 7 4.99 2.04 13.21
C PRO A 7 4.33 3.43 13.19
N TYR A 8 3.01 3.50 13.31
CA TYR A 8 2.23 4.72 13.16
C TYR A 8 2.14 5.55 14.43
N TRP A 9 2.19 4.89 15.57
CA TRP A 9 2.15 5.56 16.87
C TRP A 9 3.20 4.98 17.79
N GLY A 10 4.03 5.84 18.33
CA GLY A 10 4.99 5.43 19.35
C GLY A 10 4.30 5.06 20.67
N ILE A 11 5.04 4.35 21.52
CA ILE A 11 4.61 4.05 22.90
C ILE A 11 4.21 5.36 23.58
N GLY A 12 3.04 5.37 24.20
CA GLY A 12 2.48 6.54 24.88
C GLY A 12 1.52 7.38 24.05
N HIS A 13 1.40 7.11 22.74
CA HIS A 13 0.37 7.76 21.94
C HIS A 13 -1.02 7.17 22.24
N PRO A 14 -2.12 7.99 22.32
CA PRO A 14 -3.46 7.49 22.65
C PRO A 14 -4.00 6.40 21.70
N LYS A 15 -3.53 6.39 20.46
CA LYS A 15 -3.91 5.38 19.47
C LYS A 15 -2.90 4.22 19.35
N TYR A 16 -1.90 4.18 20.23
CA TYR A 16 -0.94 3.09 20.23
C TYR A 16 -1.63 1.78 20.62
N VAL A 17 -1.57 0.82 19.72
CA VAL A 17 -2.10 -0.52 19.98
C VAL A 17 -0.92 -1.47 20.16
N VAL A 18 -0.85 -2.11 21.33
CA VAL A 18 0.11 -3.19 21.54
C VAL A 18 -0.34 -4.37 20.69
N PRO A 19 0.46 -4.86 19.73
CA PRO A 19 0.11 -6.05 18.97
C PRO A 19 -0.13 -7.21 19.92
N SER A 20 -1.19 -7.96 19.72
CA SER A 20 -1.47 -9.19 20.48
C SER A 20 -0.49 -10.31 20.17
N ALA A 21 0.16 -10.24 19.00
CA ALA A 21 1.17 -11.19 18.55
C ALA A 21 2.57 -10.65 18.85
N THR A 22 3.41 -11.44 19.51
CA THR A 22 4.79 -11.07 19.86
C THR A 22 5.84 -11.91 19.15
N THR A 23 5.42 -12.93 18.43
CA THR A 23 6.29 -13.79 17.63
C THR A 23 5.67 -13.99 16.25
N GLU A 24 6.49 -14.37 15.26
CA GLU A 24 6.02 -14.66 13.91
C GLU A 24 4.94 -15.76 13.88
N SER A 25 5.07 -16.75 14.75
CA SER A 25 4.07 -17.81 14.89
C SER A 25 2.74 -17.32 15.50
N ASP A 26 2.80 -16.29 16.35
CA ASP A 26 1.61 -15.68 16.95
C ASP A 26 0.93 -14.70 15.99
N MET A 27 1.68 -14.23 15.00
CA MET A 27 1.17 -13.38 13.92
C MET A 27 0.39 -14.18 12.87
N THR A 28 -0.04 -15.38 13.23
CA THR A 28 -0.97 -16.10 12.37
C THR A 28 -2.16 -15.18 12.14
N PRO A 29 -2.36 -14.70 10.91
CA PRO A 29 -3.46 -13.79 10.65
C PRO A 29 -4.72 -14.46 11.14
N SER A 30 -5.59 -13.68 11.75
CA SER A 30 -6.90 -14.17 12.14
C SER A 30 -7.53 -14.77 10.90
N ARG A 31 -7.45 -16.07 10.79
CA ARG A 31 -8.01 -16.81 9.66
C ARG A 31 -9.51 -16.80 9.83
N ILE A 32 -10.19 -16.29 8.85
CA ILE A 32 -11.61 -16.58 8.70
C ILE A 32 -11.69 -18.03 8.21
N PRO A 33 -12.20 -18.97 9.03
CA PRO A 33 -12.22 -20.38 8.62
C PRO A 33 -12.94 -20.56 7.29
N GLY A 34 -12.27 -21.24 6.34
CA GLY A 34 -12.83 -21.52 5.02
C GLY A 34 -12.74 -20.36 4.02
N TYR A 35 -12.09 -19.23 4.39
CA TYR A 35 -11.85 -18.15 3.46
C TYR A 35 -10.56 -18.42 2.66
N ASP A 36 -10.69 -18.36 1.35
CA ASP A 36 -9.56 -18.34 0.41
C ASP A 36 -9.28 -16.87 0.06
N GLY A 37 -8.22 -16.31 0.64
CA GLY A 37 -7.80 -14.93 0.40
C GLY A 37 -6.90 -14.76 -0.81
N SER A 38 -6.81 -15.74 -1.70
CA SER A 38 -6.05 -15.59 -2.93
C SER A 38 -6.72 -14.53 -3.81
N ALA A 39 -5.98 -13.46 -4.07
CA ALA A 39 -6.41 -12.42 -5.00
C ALA A 39 -5.81 -12.68 -6.39
N SER A 40 -6.56 -12.33 -7.42
CA SER A 40 -6.07 -12.36 -8.79
C SER A 40 -6.31 -11.03 -9.50
N LEU A 41 -5.31 -10.59 -10.25
CA LEU A 41 -5.37 -9.36 -11.03
C LEU A 41 -4.80 -9.63 -12.43
N ILE A 42 -5.58 -9.32 -13.45
CA ILE A 42 -5.14 -9.40 -14.84
C ILE A 42 -4.93 -7.99 -15.36
N VAL A 43 -3.70 -7.68 -15.73
CA VAL A 43 -3.31 -6.37 -16.24
C VAL A 43 -2.65 -6.51 -17.62
N PRO A 44 -2.65 -5.45 -18.44
CA PRO A 44 -1.86 -5.41 -19.66
C PRO A 44 -0.37 -5.60 -19.36
N GLN A 45 0.33 -6.35 -20.19
CA GLN A 45 1.80 -6.48 -20.10
C GLN A 45 2.52 -5.14 -20.28
N ALA A 46 1.92 -4.24 -21.05
CA ALA A 46 2.40 -2.87 -21.25
C ALA A 46 1.23 -1.92 -20.98
N PRO A 47 1.05 -1.49 -19.71
CA PRO A 47 0.02 -0.53 -19.37
C PRO A 47 0.30 0.82 -20.03
N SER A 48 -0.74 1.58 -20.30
CA SER A 48 -0.65 2.90 -20.89
C SER A 48 -1.47 3.90 -20.11
N LEU A 49 -1.02 5.15 -20.09
CA LEU A 49 -1.79 6.24 -19.51
C LEU A 49 -3.13 6.39 -20.22
N ALA A 50 -4.19 6.50 -19.46
CA ALA A 50 -5.52 6.79 -19.95
C ALA A 50 -5.63 8.27 -20.40
N SER A 51 -6.62 8.58 -21.22
CA SER A 51 -6.87 9.97 -21.61
C SER A 51 -7.36 10.87 -20.46
N SER A 52 -7.83 10.26 -19.38
CA SER A 52 -8.22 10.92 -18.14
C SER A 52 -8.06 9.96 -16.98
N SER A 53 -7.65 10.47 -15.84
CA SER A 53 -7.57 9.71 -14.59
C SER A 53 -8.97 9.34 -14.06
N SER A 54 -9.03 8.29 -13.23
CA SER A 54 -10.26 7.87 -12.57
C SER A 54 -10.03 7.58 -11.08
N ASN A 55 -10.99 7.92 -10.24
CA ASN A 55 -10.87 7.72 -8.81
C ASN A 55 -10.83 6.24 -8.43
N THR A 56 -10.11 5.94 -7.35
CA THR A 56 -10.19 4.64 -6.69
C THR A 56 -11.56 4.45 -6.02
N SER A 57 -11.94 3.20 -5.81
CA SER A 57 -13.15 2.83 -5.07
C SER A 57 -12.78 2.07 -3.81
N LEU A 58 -13.75 1.85 -2.93
CA LEU A 58 -13.60 0.93 -1.81
C LEU A 58 -13.33 -0.49 -2.32
N GLY A 59 -12.54 -1.25 -1.55
CA GLY A 59 -12.11 -2.60 -1.90
C GLY A 59 -10.69 -2.63 -2.47
N ALA A 60 -10.30 -3.78 -3.00
CA ALA A 60 -8.96 -3.99 -3.52
C ALA A 60 -8.69 -3.14 -4.77
N ILE A 61 -7.62 -2.36 -4.74
CA ILE A 61 -7.16 -1.48 -5.82
C ILE A 61 -5.81 -1.91 -6.38
N GLY A 62 -5.23 -2.95 -5.84
CA GLY A 62 -3.96 -3.52 -6.26
C GLY A 62 -3.60 -4.75 -5.45
N ILE A 63 -2.45 -5.35 -5.77
CA ILE A 63 -1.88 -6.50 -5.07
C ILE A 63 -0.44 -6.18 -4.70
N ALA A 64 -0.10 -6.31 -3.42
CA ALA A 64 1.26 -6.18 -2.92
C ALA A 64 2.10 -7.43 -3.26
N ILE A 65 3.43 -7.29 -3.27
CA ILE A 65 4.34 -8.44 -3.53
C ILE A 65 4.20 -9.54 -2.48
N SER A 66 3.65 -9.25 -1.30
CA SER A 66 3.30 -10.24 -0.27
C SER A 66 2.10 -11.10 -0.64
N GLY A 67 1.37 -10.77 -1.71
CA GLY A 67 0.12 -11.41 -2.13
C GLY A 67 -1.15 -10.83 -1.49
N ALA A 68 -1.02 -9.92 -0.52
CA ALA A 68 -2.17 -9.26 0.09
C ALA A 68 -2.70 -8.12 -0.80
N ALA A 69 -3.98 -7.82 -0.70
CA ALA A 69 -4.59 -6.71 -1.40
C ALA A 69 -4.05 -5.36 -0.90
N ILE A 70 -4.07 -4.37 -1.79
CA ILE A 70 -3.86 -2.96 -1.45
C ILE A 70 -5.22 -2.28 -1.54
N PHE A 71 -5.58 -1.53 -0.49
CA PHE A 71 -6.76 -0.68 -0.45
C PHE A 71 -6.35 0.79 -0.45
N ASN A 72 -7.29 1.69 -0.73
CA ASN A 72 -7.05 3.13 -0.73
C ASN A 72 -7.03 3.72 0.70
N ASP A 73 -7.11 5.05 0.80
CA ASP A 73 -7.12 5.82 2.06
C ASP A 73 -8.49 5.87 2.75
N GLN A 74 -9.43 5.02 2.34
CA GLN A 74 -10.80 5.02 2.85
C GLN A 74 -11.18 3.68 3.42
N GLU A 75 -12.02 3.74 4.44
CA GLU A 75 -12.74 2.62 5.03
C GLU A 75 -14.22 2.67 4.68
N GLY A 76 -14.92 1.55 4.83
CA GLY A 76 -16.36 1.49 4.56
C GLY A 76 -17.21 2.50 5.34
N ASN A 77 -16.69 3.04 6.44
CA ASN A 77 -17.36 4.02 7.30
C ASN A 77 -16.80 5.45 7.16
N GLY A 78 -15.85 5.68 6.26
CA GLY A 78 -15.22 7.00 6.08
C GLY A 78 -13.71 6.95 5.95
N ALA A 79 -13.04 7.96 6.48
CA ALA A 79 -11.59 8.05 6.40
C ALA A 79 -10.89 6.95 7.22
N LEU A 80 -9.72 6.53 6.76
CA LEU A 80 -8.89 5.50 7.39
C LEU A 80 -8.53 5.80 8.86
N ASP A 81 -8.51 7.07 9.28
CA ASP A 81 -8.27 7.47 10.67
C ASP A 81 -9.13 6.71 11.69
N GLN A 82 -10.35 6.38 11.31
CA GLN A 82 -11.29 5.69 12.21
C GLN A 82 -10.92 4.22 12.42
N ALA A 83 -10.26 3.62 11.43
CA ALA A 83 -9.82 2.23 11.49
C ALA A 83 -8.34 2.10 11.88
N ALA A 84 -7.62 3.20 11.98
CA ALA A 84 -6.17 3.19 12.20
C ALA A 84 -5.73 2.41 13.45
N VAL A 85 -6.59 2.34 14.48
CA VAL A 85 -6.33 1.54 15.69
C VAL A 85 -6.38 0.03 15.44
N THR A 86 -6.94 -0.41 14.33
CA THR A 86 -7.05 -1.83 13.95
C THR A 86 -5.92 -2.29 13.05
N LEU A 87 -5.12 -1.35 12.52
CA LEU A 87 -3.96 -1.66 11.69
C LEU A 87 -2.85 -2.25 12.55
N ASP A 88 -2.21 -3.26 12.02
CA ASP A 88 -1.02 -3.83 12.64
C ASP A 88 0.23 -3.02 12.27
N TYR A 89 1.39 -3.47 12.77
CA TYR A 89 2.66 -2.78 12.53
C TYR A 89 3.12 -2.81 11.07
N THR A 90 2.51 -3.64 10.24
CA THR A 90 2.83 -3.72 8.80
C THR A 90 1.98 -2.79 7.94
N GLY A 91 1.05 -2.04 8.54
CA GLY A 91 0.18 -1.12 7.79
C GLY A 91 -1.09 -1.73 7.23
N ALA A 92 -1.46 -2.88 7.74
CA ALA A 92 -2.57 -3.68 7.23
C ALA A 92 -3.48 -4.15 8.35
N HIS A 93 -4.66 -4.62 7.99
CA HIS A 93 -5.59 -5.30 8.88
C HIS A 93 -6.50 -6.27 8.11
N ILE A 94 -7.34 -6.99 8.85
CA ILE A 94 -8.39 -7.82 8.27
C ILE A 94 -9.71 -7.05 8.27
N GLY A 95 -10.31 -6.88 7.10
CA GLY A 95 -11.63 -6.32 6.95
C GLY A 95 -12.05 -6.20 5.47
N PRO A 96 -13.28 -6.48 5.14
CA PRO A 96 -14.26 -7.26 5.94
C PRO A 96 -13.96 -8.75 5.95
N GLN A 97 -13.17 -9.28 5.00
CA GLN A 97 -12.89 -10.72 4.87
C GLN A 97 -11.47 -11.03 4.40
N GLU A 98 -10.66 -10.03 4.09
CA GLU A 98 -9.31 -10.21 3.61
C GLU A 98 -8.30 -9.33 4.36
N TYR A 99 -7.04 -9.77 4.39
CA TYR A 99 -5.95 -8.99 4.90
C TYR A 99 -5.47 -8.05 3.80
N HIS A 100 -5.43 -6.75 4.09
CA HIS A 100 -5.06 -5.74 3.10
C HIS A 100 -4.29 -4.59 3.71
N TYR A 101 -3.43 -3.98 2.89
CA TYR A 101 -2.63 -2.82 3.23
C TYR A 101 -3.35 -1.52 2.91
N HIS A 102 -3.25 -0.57 3.82
CA HIS A 102 -3.56 0.83 3.61
C HIS A 102 -2.32 1.70 3.66
N LEU A 103 -1.39 1.35 4.55
CA LEU A 103 -0.20 2.13 4.84
C LEU A 103 1.06 1.39 4.39
N GLU A 104 2.15 2.17 4.22
CA GLU A 104 3.46 1.65 3.86
C GLU A 104 3.81 0.39 4.68
N PRO A 105 4.13 -0.72 4.04
CA PRO A 105 4.38 -1.99 4.72
C PRO A 105 5.78 -2.03 5.33
N ARG A 106 6.01 -1.23 6.36
CA ARG A 106 7.31 -0.94 6.97
C ARG A 106 8.06 -2.16 7.51
N ALA A 107 7.42 -3.31 7.55
CA ALA A 107 8.07 -4.56 7.93
C ALA A 107 9.05 -5.07 6.86
N TRP A 108 8.82 -4.71 5.60
CA TRP A 108 9.62 -5.19 4.46
C TRP A 108 9.93 -4.09 3.42
N SER A 109 9.34 -2.92 3.54
CA SER A 109 9.68 -1.72 2.77
C SER A 109 9.46 -0.49 3.65
N ASP A 110 10.50 0.27 3.94
CA ASP A 110 10.44 1.44 4.81
C ASP A 110 11.48 2.47 4.38
N ASP A 111 11.00 3.56 3.78
CA ASP A 111 11.85 4.67 3.33
C ASP A 111 12.87 4.26 2.26
N ASP A 112 12.47 3.43 1.33
CA ASP A 112 13.30 2.87 0.26
C ASP A 112 12.67 3.04 -1.12
N ASP A 113 13.28 2.41 -2.14
CA ASP A 113 12.82 2.35 -3.52
C ASP A 113 12.33 0.95 -3.94
N ASP A 114 12.09 0.07 -2.96
CA ASP A 114 11.66 -1.30 -3.20
C ASP A 114 10.27 -1.38 -3.86
N LEU A 115 10.05 -2.44 -4.63
CA LEU A 115 8.75 -2.71 -5.23
C LEU A 115 7.72 -3.07 -4.14
N ILE A 116 6.64 -2.30 -4.08
CA ILE A 116 5.52 -2.54 -3.16
C ILE A 116 4.51 -3.52 -3.78
N GLY A 117 4.17 -3.33 -5.04
CA GLY A 117 3.15 -4.14 -5.70
C GLY A 117 2.76 -3.62 -7.08
N ILE A 118 1.59 -4.04 -7.51
CA ILE A 118 0.98 -3.62 -8.77
C ILE A 118 -0.42 -3.08 -8.52
N ILE A 119 -0.71 -1.90 -9.06
CA ILE A 119 -2.02 -1.27 -8.99
C ILE A 119 -2.91 -1.83 -10.10
N SER A 120 -4.21 -1.80 -9.91
CA SER A 120 -5.19 -2.46 -10.78
C SER A 120 -5.24 -1.89 -12.20
N ASP A 121 -4.66 -0.72 -12.45
CA ASP A 121 -4.49 -0.15 -13.79
C ASP A 121 -3.22 -0.65 -14.52
N GLY A 122 -2.45 -1.54 -13.87
CA GLY A 122 -1.29 -2.21 -14.44
C GLY A 122 0.05 -1.57 -14.14
N PHE A 123 0.09 -0.40 -13.54
CA PHE A 123 1.34 0.23 -13.16
C PHE A 123 1.87 -0.32 -11.83
N PHE A 124 3.17 -0.48 -11.75
CA PHE A 124 3.86 -0.82 -10.51
C PHE A 124 3.85 0.36 -9.55
N ILE A 125 3.90 0.05 -8.27
CA ILE A 125 4.11 1.02 -7.20
C ILE A 125 5.33 0.64 -6.38
N TYR A 126 6.18 1.63 -6.12
CA TYR A 126 7.43 1.51 -5.40
C TYR A 126 7.38 2.28 -4.09
N GLY A 127 8.38 2.10 -3.26
CA GLY A 127 8.59 2.84 -2.03
C GLY A 127 8.70 4.36 -2.25
N ARG A 128 8.97 5.09 -1.19
CA ARG A 128 8.96 6.56 -1.20
C ARG A 128 10.13 7.20 -1.96
N LYS A 129 11.23 6.47 -2.16
CA LYS A 129 12.39 6.94 -2.94
C LYS A 129 12.33 6.45 -4.37
N CYS A 130 12.88 7.23 -5.26
CA CYS A 130 13.03 6.87 -6.66
C CYS A 130 14.40 6.22 -6.89
N ASN A 131 14.43 5.04 -7.49
CA ASN A 131 15.67 4.31 -7.81
C ASN A 131 16.62 5.13 -8.68
N ALA A 132 16.08 5.88 -9.65
CA ALA A 132 16.87 6.71 -10.56
C ALA A 132 17.72 7.77 -9.85
N THR A 133 17.28 8.26 -8.69
CA THR A 133 17.93 9.37 -7.98
C THR A 133 18.41 9.01 -6.58
N GLY A 134 17.90 7.93 -6.00
CA GLY A 134 18.13 7.56 -4.61
C GLY A 134 17.47 8.50 -3.59
N THR A 135 16.59 9.40 -4.04
CA THR A 135 15.95 10.43 -3.21
C THR A 135 14.44 10.44 -3.42
N TYR A 136 13.72 11.19 -2.59
CA TYR A 136 12.29 11.41 -2.81
C TYR A 136 12.06 12.17 -4.11
N PRO A 137 11.23 11.65 -5.03
CA PRO A 137 10.94 12.33 -6.28
C PRO A 137 10.19 13.65 -6.03
N THR A 138 10.49 14.65 -6.84
CA THR A 138 9.89 15.99 -6.74
C THR A 138 8.98 16.34 -7.92
N ASP A 139 8.85 15.41 -8.85
CA ASP A 139 8.11 15.54 -10.12
C ASP A 139 6.91 14.58 -10.21
N LEU A 140 6.43 14.08 -9.06
CA LEU A 140 5.25 13.25 -9.00
C LEU A 140 4.00 14.02 -9.42
N ASP A 141 3.14 13.36 -10.16
CA ASP A 141 1.77 13.85 -10.40
C ASP A 141 0.88 13.69 -9.16
N THR A 142 -0.39 14.02 -9.28
CA THR A 142 -1.35 13.98 -8.17
C THR A 142 -1.61 12.58 -7.63
N SER A 143 -1.22 11.53 -8.37
CA SER A 143 -1.38 10.13 -7.98
C SER A 143 -0.13 9.54 -7.35
N GLY A 144 0.94 10.32 -7.28
CA GLY A 144 2.25 9.82 -6.86
C GLY A 144 3.02 9.13 -7.99
N GLY A 145 2.68 9.40 -9.26
CA GLY A 145 3.33 8.78 -10.40
C GLY A 145 4.25 9.71 -11.17
N HIS A 146 5.26 9.13 -11.80
CA HIS A 146 6.13 9.78 -12.77
C HIS A 146 6.75 8.78 -13.75
N THR A 147 7.60 9.27 -14.66
CA THR A 147 8.31 8.42 -15.62
C THR A 147 9.81 8.46 -15.36
N SER A 148 10.36 7.36 -14.88
CA SER A 148 11.79 7.20 -14.66
C SER A 148 12.21 5.73 -14.74
N THR A 149 13.50 5.44 -14.56
CA THR A 149 14.00 4.07 -14.39
C THR A 149 13.69 3.55 -13.00
N THR A 150 13.52 2.24 -12.87
CA THR A 150 13.24 1.53 -11.61
C THR A 150 14.33 0.51 -11.32
N GLU A 151 14.27 -0.16 -10.18
CA GLU A 151 15.16 -1.30 -9.89
C GLU A 151 14.99 -2.46 -10.87
N HIS A 152 13.85 -2.54 -11.56
CA HIS A 152 13.50 -3.63 -12.48
C HIS A 152 13.69 -3.28 -13.96
N THR A 153 13.82 -2.00 -14.29
CA THR A 153 13.98 -1.56 -15.67
C THR A 153 14.95 -0.39 -15.83
N ILE A 154 15.81 -0.50 -16.84
CA ILE A 154 16.71 0.59 -17.23
C ILE A 154 16.09 1.54 -18.27
N THR A 155 14.91 1.21 -18.76
CA THR A 155 14.10 2.07 -19.65
C THR A 155 13.12 2.83 -18.78
N ALA A 156 13.08 4.15 -18.95
CA ALA A 156 12.11 4.97 -18.22
C ALA A 156 10.69 4.55 -18.56
N GLU A 157 9.90 4.25 -17.54
CA GLU A 157 8.49 3.87 -17.63
C GLU A 157 7.68 4.57 -16.55
N TYR A 158 6.40 4.75 -16.81
CA TYR A 158 5.50 5.33 -15.81
C TYR A 158 5.25 4.32 -14.69
N HIS A 159 5.39 4.78 -13.46
CA HIS A 159 5.11 4.01 -12.25
C HIS A 159 4.71 4.95 -11.12
N TYR A 160 4.14 4.38 -10.06
CA TYR A 160 3.77 5.08 -8.85
C TYR A 160 4.84 4.95 -7.77
N HIS A 161 4.84 5.91 -6.85
CA HIS A 161 5.53 5.86 -5.57
C HIS A 161 4.54 6.07 -4.42
N ILE A 162 4.84 5.52 -3.27
CA ILE A 162 4.24 5.97 -2.02
C ILE A 162 4.61 7.44 -1.85
N ILE A 163 3.62 8.33 -1.76
CA ILE A 163 3.86 9.77 -1.59
C ILE A 163 4.48 10.01 -0.21
N ASN A 164 5.60 10.76 -0.16
CA ASN A 164 6.31 11.05 1.09
C ASN A 164 5.60 12.12 1.92
N GLU A 165 4.31 11.91 2.19
CA GLU A 165 3.47 12.77 3.03
C GLU A 165 2.85 11.93 4.14
N ILE A 166 3.11 12.34 5.39
CA ILE A 166 2.56 11.66 6.56
C ILE A 166 1.04 11.75 6.55
N TYR A 167 0.39 10.61 6.56
CA TYR A 167 -1.06 10.54 6.64
C TYR A 167 -1.55 10.89 8.05
N SER A 168 -2.28 12.00 8.15
CA SER A 168 -2.93 12.44 9.38
C SER A 168 -2.00 12.36 10.61
N THR A 169 -2.42 11.67 11.67
CA THR A 169 -1.67 11.51 12.94
C THR A 169 -0.87 10.23 13.01
N THR A 170 -0.75 9.50 11.89
CA THR A 170 -0.21 8.13 11.93
C THR A 170 1.31 8.05 11.95
N ALA A 171 2.04 9.07 11.59
CA ALA A 171 3.48 9.00 11.30
C ALA A 171 3.83 7.91 10.27
N SER A 172 2.89 7.59 9.38
CA SER A 172 3.04 6.64 8.28
C SER A 172 2.43 7.20 6.99
N TYR A 173 2.54 6.48 5.91
CA TYR A 173 2.28 6.93 4.55
C TYR A 173 1.24 6.03 3.89
N ILE A 174 0.29 6.60 3.17
CA ILE A 174 -0.68 5.81 2.39
C ILE A 174 0.06 5.10 1.26
N VAL A 175 -0.23 3.80 1.06
CA VAL A 175 0.34 3.08 -0.09
C VAL A 175 -0.12 3.74 -1.38
N PHE A 176 -1.42 3.85 -1.60
CA PHE A 176 -1.98 4.47 -2.80
C PHE A 176 -3.40 4.98 -2.55
N ALA A 177 -3.64 6.26 -2.84
CA ALA A 177 -4.98 6.85 -2.76
C ALA A 177 -5.62 7.04 -4.15
N GLY A 178 -4.82 7.01 -5.20
CA GLY A 178 -5.25 7.36 -6.55
C GLY A 178 -5.12 8.86 -6.85
N PRO A 179 -5.72 9.32 -7.94
CA PRO A 179 -6.51 8.56 -8.92
C PRO A 179 -5.67 7.59 -9.77
N TYR A 180 -6.30 6.62 -10.41
CA TYR A 180 -5.63 5.80 -11.43
C TYR A 180 -5.26 6.65 -12.64
N GLN A 181 -4.07 6.46 -13.16
CA GLN A 181 -3.60 7.10 -14.41
C GLN A 181 -3.76 6.18 -15.63
N GLY A 182 -3.92 4.89 -15.41
CA GLY A 182 -4.30 3.92 -16.42
C GLY A 182 -5.77 3.52 -16.34
N SER A 183 -6.13 2.47 -17.07
CA SER A 183 -7.49 1.89 -17.05
C SER A 183 -7.53 0.73 -16.04
N PRO A 184 -8.20 0.88 -14.90
CA PRO A 184 -8.19 -0.15 -13.86
C PRO A 184 -8.99 -1.39 -14.26
N ASN A 185 -8.53 -2.56 -13.84
CA ASN A 185 -9.20 -3.84 -13.93
C ASN A 185 -9.68 -4.29 -12.55
N ALA A 186 -10.62 -5.23 -12.51
CA ALA A 186 -11.08 -5.77 -11.24
C ALA A 186 -9.97 -6.62 -10.58
N VAL A 187 -9.81 -6.47 -9.27
CA VAL A 187 -9.09 -7.42 -8.42
C VAL A 187 -10.14 -8.42 -7.91
N ASN A 188 -9.93 -9.72 -8.15
CA ASN A 188 -10.86 -10.81 -7.82
C ASN A 188 -10.24 -11.76 -6.80
#